data_27f5a2120d8a94ce45165257ce6151fd
#
_entry.id   27f5a2120d8a94ce45165257ce6151fd
#
_cell.length_a   1.000
_cell.length_b   1.000
_cell.length_c   1.000
_cell.angle_alpha   90.00
_cell.angle_beta   90.00
_cell.angle_gamma   90.00
#
_symmetry.space_group_name_H-M   'P 1'
#
loop_
_entity.id
_entity.type
_entity.pdbx_description
1 polymer ?
#
loop_
_entity_poly.entity_id
_entity_poly.type
_entity_poly.pdbx_seq_one_letter_code
_entity_poly.pdbx_strand_id
1 'polypeptide(L)'
;MTISVGTKLPEATLLHAGEKGVDQVAMADKIKGRKVVIFGLPGAYTGTCTTAHVPSFMRTSEKFRAKGVDEIICVSVNDPLVMKAWGEATGGAAAGITFLADSEG
;
A
#
# COMPACT_ATOMS: atom_id res chain seq x y z
N MET A 1 7.10 -13.07 -14.46
CA MET A 1 8.25 -13.46 -13.63
C MET A 1 7.81 -13.53 -12.16
N THR A 2 8.19 -14.59 -11.48
CA THR A 2 7.79 -14.82 -10.09
C THR A 2 8.98 -14.58 -9.17
N ILE A 3 8.76 -13.84 -8.09
CA ILE A 3 9.77 -13.69 -7.04
C ILE A 3 9.60 -14.82 -6.02
N SER A 4 10.66 -15.09 -5.27
CA SER A 4 10.65 -16.09 -4.22
C SER A 4 11.14 -15.48 -2.92
N VAL A 5 10.98 -16.23 -1.83
CA VAL A 5 11.49 -15.80 -0.53
C VAL A 5 13.00 -15.55 -0.62
N GLY A 6 13.44 -14.41 -0.12
CA GLY A 6 14.83 -14.00 -0.18
C GLY A 6 15.20 -13.17 -1.40
N THR A 7 14.31 -13.04 -2.38
CA THR A 7 14.55 -12.21 -3.56
C THR A 7 14.49 -10.73 -3.18
N LYS A 8 15.51 -9.96 -3.58
CA LYS A 8 15.49 -8.51 -3.40
C LYS A 8 14.49 -7.89 -4.36
N LEU A 9 13.60 -7.02 -3.86
CA LEU A 9 12.65 -6.32 -4.71
C LEU A 9 13.38 -5.37 -5.66
N PRO A 10 12.92 -5.25 -6.92
CA PRO A 10 13.49 -4.31 -7.85
C PRO A 10 13.24 -2.87 -7.41
N GLU A 11 14.07 -1.95 -7.89
CA GLU A 11 13.84 -0.54 -7.64
C GLU A 11 12.54 -0.10 -8.31
N ALA A 12 11.73 0.64 -7.57
CA ALA A 12 10.46 1.17 -8.06
C ALA A 12 10.17 2.49 -7.40
N THR A 13 9.62 3.42 -8.17
CA THR A 13 9.14 4.70 -7.67
C THR A 13 7.64 4.74 -7.83
N LEU A 14 6.92 4.92 -6.73
CA LEU A 14 5.47 5.00 -6.70
C LEU A 14 5.04 6.42 -6.33
N LEU A 15 3.75 6.70 -6.43
CA LEU A 15 3.21 8.01 -6.14
C LEU A 15 2.33 7.98 -4.90
N HIS A 16 2.41 9.04 -4.10
CA HIS A 16 1.60 9.22 -2.91
C HIS A 16 0.97 10.60 -2.91
N ALA A 17 -0.34 10.66 -2.77
CA ALA A 17 -1.07 11.92 -2.64
C ALA A 17 -1.24 12.24 -1.15
N GLY A 18 -0.51 13.25 -0.69
CA GLY A 18 -0.61 13.77 0.65
C GLY A 18 -1.38 15.09 0.70
N GLU A 19 -1.38 15.73 1.86
CA GLU A 19 -2.06 17.02 2.05
C GLU A 19 -1.43 18.14 1.23
N LYS A 20 -0.13 18.04 0.94
CA LYS A 20 0.63 19.05 0.21
C LYS A 20 0.78 18.75 -1.29
N GLY A 21 0.11 17.71 -1.79
CA GLY A 21 0.17 17.32 -3.18
C GLY A 21 0.70 15.91 -3.39
N VAL A 22 1.12 15.61 -4.61
CA VAL A 22 1.60 14.29 -5.00
C VAL A 22 3.11 14.24 -4.93
N ASP A 23 3.63 13.26 -4.19
CA ASP A 23 5.07 13.04 -4.03
C ASP A 23 5.48 11.70 -4.65
N GLN A 24 6.72 11.63 -5.10
CA GLN A 24 7.33 10.37 -5.51
C GLN A 24 7.88 9.64 -4.29
N VAL A 25 7.65 8.34 -4.22
CA VAL A 25 8.12 7.48 -3.14
C VAL A 25 9.00 6.39 -3.72
N ALA A 26 10.28 6.38 -3.37
CA ALA A 26 11.18 5.30 -3.72
C ALA A 26 10.94 4.13 -2.78
N MET A 27 10.51 2.97 -3.32
CA MET A 27 10.21 1.80 -2.50
C MET A 27 11.43 1.33 -1.71
N ALA A 28 12.63 1.45 -2.29
CA ALA A 28 13.86 1.09 -1.57
C ALA A 28 14.01 1.86 -0.25
N ASP A 29 13.68 3.16 -0.25
CA ASP A 29 13.75 3.98 0.96
C ASP A 29 12.66 3.60 1.97
N LYS A 30 11.49 3.19 1.48
CA LYS A 30 10.37 2.76 2.34
C LYS A 30 10.67 1.48 3.11
N ILE A 31 11.36 0.53 2.47
CA ILE A 31 11.54 -0.81 3.03
C ILE A 31 12.91 -1.03 3.68
N LYS A 32 13.89 -0.17 3.41
CA LYS A 32 15.26 -0.36 3.91
C LYS A 32 15.32 -0.37 5.43
N GLY A 33 15.83 -1.46 5.99
CA GLY A 33 15.95 -1.61 7.44
C GLY A 33 14.64 -1.70 8.20
N ARG A 34 13.52 -1.92 7.50
CA ARG A 34 12.19 -1.96 8.08
C ARG A 34 11.50 -3.28 7.75
N LYS A 35 10.57 -3.66 8.61
CA LYS A 35 9.70 -4.82 8.36
C LYS A 35 8.37 -4.29 7.86
N VAL A 36 8.06 -4.54 6.59
CA VAL A 36 6.84 -4.03 5.96
C VAL A 36 6.02 -5.15 5.35
N VAL A 37 4.71 -4.96 5.30
CA VAL A 37 3.78 -5.81 4.56
C VAL A 37 3.28 -5.01 3.38
N ILE A 38 3.46 -5.55 2.17
CA ILE A 38 2.99 -4.91 0.94
C ILE A 38 1.95 -5.82 0.31
N PHE A 39 0.77 -5.29 0.04
CA PHE A 39 -0.22 -6.03 -0.73
C PHE A 39 -0.64 -5.21 -1.95
N GLY A 40 -0.85 -5.92 -3.05
CA GLY A 40 -1.26 -5.31 -4.31
C GLY A 40 -2.65 -5.76 -4.71
N LEU A 41 -3.29 -4.95 -5.54
CA LEU A 41 -4.60 -5.27 -6.08
C LEU A 41 -4.77 -4.65 -7.46
N PRO A 42 -5.68 -5.20 -8.28
CA PRO A 42 -5.83 -4.74 -9.67
C PRO A 42 -6.44 -3.34 -9.81
N GLY A 43 -7.19 -2.89 -8.83
CA GLY A 43 -7.77 -1.56 -8.91
C GLY A 43 -8.52 -1.14 -7.67
N ALA A 44 -8.42 0.15 -7.34
CA ALA A 44 -9.23 0.78 -6.31
C ALA A 44 -10.70 0.76 -6.73
N TYR A 45 -11.59 0.81 -5.74
CA TYR A 45 -13.05 0.81 -5.95
C TYR A 45 -13.62 -0.42 -6.64
N THR A 46 -12.84 -1.50 -6.76
CA THR A 46 -13.37 -2.78 -7.25
C THR A 46 -14.05 -3.52 -6.09
N GLY A 47 -15.00 -4.42 -6.43
CA GLY A 47 -15.86 -5.05 -5.44
C GLY A 47 -15.12 -5.75 -4.30
N THR A 48 -14.38 -6.81 -4.61
CA THR A 48 -13.66 -7.60 -3.59
C THR A 48 -12.59 -6.79 -2.86
N CYS A 49 -11.87 -5.94 -3.57
CA CYS A 49 -10.84 -5.11 -2.96
C CYS A 49 -11.43 -4.15 -1.92
N THR A 50 -12.58 -3.56 -2.20
CA THR A 50 -13.25 -2.63 -1.30
C THR A 50 -13.96 -3.35 -0.14
N THR A 51 -14.62 -4.48 -0.41
CA THR A 51 -15.47 -5.14 0.59
C THR A 51 -14.76 -6.18 1.44
N ALA A 52 -13.68 -6.77 0.94
CA ALA A 52 -13.01 -7.87 1.63
C ALA A 52 -11.51 -7.67 1.83
N HIS A 53 -10.77 -7.31 0.77
CA HIS A 53 -9.31 -7.28 0.80
C HIS A 53 -8.77 -6.22 1.76
N VAL A 54 -9.10 -4.94 1.51
CA VAL A 54 -8.65 -3.84 2.38
C VAL A 54 -9.20 -3.99 3.80
N PRO A 55 -10.50 -4.28 4.01
CA PRO A 55 -11.01 -4.51 5.36
C PRO A 55 -10.31 -5.65 6.10
N SER A 56 -9.89 -6.69 5.40
CA SER A 56 -9.12 -7.79 6.01
C SER A 56 -7.82 -7.28 6.62
N PHE A 57 -7.06 -6.46 5.90
CA PHE A 57 -5.82 -5.87 6.42
C PHE A 57 -6.08 -4.85 7.52
N MET A 58 -7.18 -4.11 7.45
CA MET A 58 -7.58 -3.19 8.52
C MET A 58 -7.83 -3.94 9.83
N ARG A 59 -8.57 -5.04 9.77
CA ARG A 59 -8.89 -5.86 10.96
C ARG A 59 -7.65 -6.49 11.58
N THR A 60 -6.63 -6.78 10.78
CA THR A 60 -5.41 -7.46 11.25
C THR A 60 -4.23 -6.52 11.47
N SER A 61 -4.40 -5.22 11.24
CA SER A 61 -3.30 -4.25 11.30
C SER A 61 -2.59 -4.24 12.65
N GLU A 62 -3.32 -4.31 13.76
CA GLU A 62 -2.72 -4.35 15.09
C GLU A 62 -1.92 -5.63 15.31
N LYS A 63 -2.39 -6.75 14.78
CA LYS A 63 -1.65 -8.03 14.88
C LYS A 63 -0.33 -7.97 14.13
N PHE A 64 -0.31 -7.31 12.96
CA PHE A 64 0.93 -7.09 12.22
C PHE A 64 1.91 -6.23 13.03
N ARG A 65 1.43 -5.14 13.62
CA ARG A 65 2.27 -4.27 14.44
C ARG A 65 2.80 -4.99 15.67
N ALA A 66 1.99 -5.81 16.30
CA ALA A 66 2.43 -6.62 17.44
C ALA A 66 3.56 -7.60 17.08
N LYS A 67 3.66 -8.01 15.81
CA LYS A 67 4.73 -8.86 15.29
C LYS A 67 5.94 -8.08 14.77
N GLY A 68 5.99 -6.77 15.01
CA GLY A 68 7.11 -5.93 14.62
C GLY A 68 7.05 -5.37 13.22
N VAL A 69 5.88 -5.39 12.58
CA VAL A 69 5.70 -4.78 11.26
C VAL A 69 5.64 -3.26 11.42
N ASP A 70 6.53 -2.57 10.71
CA ASP A 70 6.64 -1.11 10.80
C ASP A 70 5.60 -0.38 9.97
N GLU A 71 5.21 -0.95 8.83
CA GLU A 71 4.25 -0.31 7.93
C GLU A 71 3.51 -1.36 7.09
N ILE A 72 2.24 -1.07 6.78
CA ILE A 72 1.42 -1.84 5.84
C ILE A 72 1.17 -0.94 4.63
N ILE A 73 1.51 -1.42 3.44
CA ILE A 73 1.45 -0.65 2.21
C ILE A 73 0.51 -1.34 1.22
N CYS A 74 -0.44 -0.59 0.68
CA CYS A 74 -1.33 -1.03 -0.40
C CYS A 74 -0.91 -0.38 -1.70
N VAL A 75 -0.68 -1.18 -2.74
CA VAL A 75 -0.27 -0.70 -4.07
C VAL A 75 -1.31 -1.11 -5.11
N SER A 76 -1.67 -0.19 -5.98
CA SER A 76 -2.59 -0.47 -7.09
C SER A 76 -2.22 0.35 -8.32
N VAL A 77 -2.60 -0.13 -9.49
CA VAL A 77 -2.42 0.58 -10.78
C VAL A 77 -3.54 1.61 -10.91
N ASN A 78 -3.37 2.73 -10.24
CA ASN A 78 -4.33 3.84 -10.21
C ASN A 78 -3.61 5.18 -10.11
N ASP A 79 -4.37 6.25 -10.33
CA ASP A 79 -3.90 7.61 -10.07
C ASP A 79 -3.70 7.82 -8.55
N PRO A 80 -2.67 8.57 -8.12
CA PRO A 80 -2.44 8.78 -6.68
C PRO A 80 -3.59 9.51 -5.96
N LEU A 81 -4.31 10.39 -6.64
CA LEU A 81 -5.48 11.05 -6.05
C LEU A 81 -6.63 10.07 -5.85
N VAL A 82 -6.81 9.12 -6.76
CA VAL A 82 -7.78 8.03 -6.61
C VAL A 82 -7.42 7.16 -5.42
N MET A 83 -6.15 6.81 -5.26
CA MET A 83 -5.68 6.00 -4.12
C MET A 83 -5.91 6.73 -2.79
N LYS A 84 -5.66 8.03 -2.75
CA LYS A 84 -5.93 8.82 -1.56
C LYS A 84 -7.42 8.80 -1.20
N ALA A 85 -8.29 9.06 -2.17
CA ALA A 85 -9.74 9.06 -1.95
C ALA A 85 -10.24 7.70 -1.51
N TRP A 86 -9.73 6.64 -2.12
CA TRP A 86 -10.13 5.27 -1.77
C TRP A 86 -9.64 4.87 -0.37
N GLY A 87 -8.44 5.27 0.01
CA GLY A 87 -7.92 5.05 1.36
C GLY A 87 -8.78 5.72 2.42
N GLU A 88 -9.24 6.94 2.14
CA GLU A 88 -10.16 7.66 3.04
C GLU A 88 -11.55 7.02 3.05
N ALA A 89 -12.08 6.67 1.87
CA ALA A 89 -13.42 6.08 1.73
C ALA A 89 -13.55 4.72 2.42
N THR A 90 -12.49 3.90 2.38
CA THR A 90 -12.48 2.59 3.02
C THR A 90 -12.17 2.64 4.51
N GLY A 91 -11.64 3.76 4.99
CA GLY A 91 -11.11 3.87 6.35
C GLY A 91 -9.72 3.27 6.52
N GLY A 92 -9.12 2.73 5.45
CA GLY A 92 -7.80 2.11 5.49
C GLY A 92 -6.71 3.07 5.90
N ALA A 93 -6.76 4.31 5.41
CA ALA A 93 -5.78 5.34 5.78
C ALA A 93 -5.83 5.64 7.27
N ALA A 94 -7.02 5.72 7.84
CA ALA A 94 -7.21 5.94 9.28
C ALA A 94 -6.73 4.73 10.10
N ALA A 95 -6.77 3.53 9.52
CA ALA A 95 -6.26 2.31 10.16
C ALA A 95 -4.73 2.19 10.08
N GLY A 96 -4.05 3.13 9.41
CA GLY A 96 -2.61 3.17 9.30
C GLY A 96 -2.04 2.46 8.08
N ILE A 97 -2.86 2.15 7.08
CA ILE A 97 -2.40 1.60 5.81
C ILE A 97 -1.98 2.74 4.88
N THR A 98 -0.78 2.63 4.31
CA THR A 98 -0.28 3.58 3.33
C THR A 98 -0.72 3.15 1.93
N PHE A 99 -1.37 4.05 1.20
CA PHE A 99 -1.87 3.79 -0.15
C PHE A 99 -0.97 4.44 -1.18
N LEU A 100 -0.32 3.63 -2.01
CA LEU A 100 0.59 4.09 -3.05
C LEU A 100 0.05 3.74 -4.43
N ALA A 101 0.37 4.58 -5.39
CA ALA A 101 -0.09 4.44 -6.77
C ALA A 101 1.05 4.03 -7.68
N ASP A 102 0.83 2.97 -8.45
CA ASP A 102 1.68 2.58 -9.57
C ASP A 102 0.91 2.89 -10.85
N SER A 103 0.89 4.18 -11.21
CA SER A 103 0.01 4.70 -12.27
C SER A 103 0.27 4.10 -13.65
N GLU A 104 1.44 3.59 -13.88
CA GLU A 104 1.84 3.02 -15.18
C GLU A 104 1.91 1.48 -15.18
N GLY A 105 1.75 0.87 -14.04
CA GLY A 105 1.81 -0.59 -13.89
C GLY A 105 3.21 -1.14 -13.69
#